data_dd441c0aa46e71b0e3d560e4aa1d65b2
#
_entry.id   dd441c0aa46e71b0e3d560e4aa1d65b2
#
_cell.length_a   1.000
_cell.length_b   1.000
_cell.length_c   1.000
_cell.angle_alpha   90.00
_cell.angle_beta   90.00
_cell.angle_gamma   90.00
#
_symmetry.space_group_name_H-M   'P 1'
#
loop_
_entity.id
_entity.type
_entity.pdbx_description
1 polymer ?
#
loop_
_entity_poly.entity_id
_entity_poly.type
_entity_poly.pdbx_seq_one_letter_code
_entity_poly.pdbx_strand_id
1 'polypeptide(L)'
;MIFVIDDDEIMSECIKRACGSKTQVLCFSNAIEAMAEIDKTGVPNLIFLDILLDGPDGFTFLNELLSYSDTGRIPVVVVTSLNFEGKELSEYGVVGVLDKDTMKPEEISSYVNKYTN
;
A
#
# COMPACT_ATOMS: atom_id res chain seq x y z
N MET A 1 9.70 -6.52 4.06
CA MET A 1 9.10 -5.34 4.71
C MET A 1 7.91 -4.85 3.90
N ILE A 2 6.81 -4.56 4.57
CA ILE A 2 5.56 -4.10 3.96
C ILE A 2 5.19 -2.77 4.56
N PHE A 3 4.73 -1.83 3.74
CA PHE A 3 4.17 -0.56 4.21
C PHE A 3 2.64 -0.61 4.11
N VAL A 4 1.97 -0.08 5.12
CA VAL A 4 0.53 0.18 5.11
C VAL A 4 0.33 1.67 5.30
N ILE A 5 -0.28 2.32 4.33
CA ILE A 5 -0.50 3.78 4.34
C ILE A 5 -2.01 4.02 4.36
N ASP A 6 -2.53 4.38 5.52
CA ASP A 6 -3.96 4.60 5.75
C ASP A 6 -4.11 5.44 7.01
N ASP A 7 -4.92 6.49 6.96
CA ASP A 7 -5.18 7.35 8.11
C ASP A 7 -6.16 6.73 9.12
N ASP A 8 -6.80 5.62 8.76
CA ASP A 8 -7.66 4.84 9.66
C ASP A 8 -6.83 3.80 10.41
N GLU A 9 -6.58 4.02 11.70
CA GLU A 9 -5.77 3.14 12.53
C GLU A 9 -6.36 1.74 12.66
N ILE A 10 -7.68 1.61 12.68
CA ILE A 10 -8.36 0.31 12.77
C ILE A 10 -8.09 -0.49 11.50
N MET A 11 -8.22 0.15 10.35
CA MET A 11 -7.95 -0.49 9.08
C MET A 11 -6.49 -0.90 8.95
N SER A 12 -5.56 -0.04 9.35
CA SER A 12 -4.13 -0.34 9.34
C SER A 12 -3.81 -1.56 10.20
N GLU A 13 -4.41 -1.67 11.36
CA GLU A 13 -4.22 -2.82 12.25
C GLU A 13 -4.80 -4.09 11.65
N CYS A 14 -5.96 -4.02 11.00
CA CYS A 14 -6.56 -5.17 10.32
C CYS A 14 -5.64 -5.70 9.21
N ILE A 15 -5.09 -4.80 8.41
CA ILE A 15 -4.18 -5.18 7.31
C ILE A 15 -2.90 -5.79 7.89
N LYS A 16 -2.34 -5.17 8.92
CA LYS A 16 -1.13 -5.66 9.58
C LYS A 16 -1.30 -7.08 10.11
N ARG A 17 -2.43 -7.36 10.75
CA ARG A 17 -2.74 -8.71 11.26
C ARG A 17 -2.83 -9.72 10.13
N ALA A 18 -3.46 -9.35 9.02
CA ALA A 18 -3.61 -10.22 7.86
C ALA A 18 -2.27 -10.52 7.18
N CYS A 19 -1.30 -9.62 7.30
CA CYS A 19 0.05 -9.84 6.76
C CYS A 19 0.81 -10.96 7.51
N GLY A 20 0.43 -11.24 8.75
CA GLY A 20 1.06 -12.26 9.56
C GLY A 20 2.27 -11.78 10.34
N SER A 21 2.77 -12.62 11.23
CA SER A 21 3.84 -12.26 12.17
C SER A 21 5.25 -12.41 11.60
N LYS A 22 5.40 -13.07 10.46
CA LYS A 22 6.70 -13.36 9.86
C LYS A 22 7.27 -12.20 9.04
N THR A 23 6.46 -11.22 8.71
CA THR A 23 6.84 -10.11 7.87
C THR A 23 6.79 -8.81 8.67
N GLN A 24 7.82 -7.99 8.54
CA GLN A 24 7.83 -6.67 9.16
C GLN A 24 6.85 -5.77 8.44
N VAL A 25 5.92 -5.16 9.19
CA VAL A 25 4.91 -4.25 8.66
C VAL A 25 5.05 -2.91 9.36
N LEU A 26 5.19 -1.84 8.58
CA LEU A 26 5.24 -0.48 9.07
C LEU A 26 3.99 0.26 8.60
N CYS A 27 3.29 0.89 9.54
CA CYS A 27 2.05 1.61 9.26
C CYS A 27 2.30 3.12 9.32
N PHE A 28 1.76 3.83 8.34
CA PHE A 28 1.86 5.29 8.23
C PHE A 28 0.47 5.88 8.04
N SER A 29 0.24 7.03 8.67
CA SER A 29 -1.04 7.72 8.53
C SER A 29 -1.08 8.66 7.32
N ASN A 30 0.07 8.93 6.69
CA ASN A 30 0.14 9.79 5.52
C ASN A 30 1.32 9.41 4.62
N ALA A 31 1.28 9.91 3.39
CA ALA A 31 2.26 9.59 2.37
C ALA A 31 3.63 10.22 2.64
N ILE A 32 3.66 11.38 3.28
CA ILE A 32 4.91 12.09 3.56
C ILE A 32 5.81 11.28 4.48
N GLU A 33 5.22 10.73 5.55
CA GLU A 33 5.95 9.88 6.48
C GLU A 33 6.46 8.60 5.82
N ALA A 34 5.66 8.01 4.93
CA ALA A 34 6.05 6.82 4.20
C ALA A 34 7.24 7.08 3.27
N MET A 35 7.22 8.19 2.54
CA MET A 35 8.35 8.58 1.67
C MET A 35 9.62 8.82 2.46
N ALA A 36 9.51 9.50 3.62
CA ALA A 36 10.65 9.74 4.49
C ALA A 36 11.27 8.42 4.99
N GLU A 37 10.42 7.42 5.27
CA GLU A 37 10.91 6.11 5.72
C GLU A 37 11.62 5.36 4.58
N ILE A 38 11.14 5.47 3.35
CA ILE A 38 11.82 4.89 2.18
C ILE A 38 13.23 5.46 2.04
N ASP A 39 13.37 6.77 2.16
CA ASP A 39 14.68 7.43 2.08
C ASP A 39 15.63 6.97 3.20
N LYS A 40 15.08 6.64 4.35
CA LYS A 40 15.85 6.26 5.53
C LYS A 40 16.22 4.78 5.58
N THR A 41 15.28 3.89 5.25
CA THR A 41 15.44 2.44 5.44
C THR A 41 15.42 1.63 4.16
N GLY A 42 15.11 2.23 3.01
CA GLY A 42 15.02 1.56 1.72
C GLY A 42 13.60 1.20 1.31
N VAL A 43 13.48 0.61 0.12
CA VAL A 43 12.18 0.34 -0.47
C VAL A 43 11.52 -0.90 0.14
N PRO A 44 10.21 -0.86 0.40
CA PRO A 44 9.49 -2.05 0.86
C PRO A 44 9.24 -3.02 -0.30
N ASN A 45 8.88 -4.25 0.06
CA ASN A 45 8.51 -5.28 -0.93
C ASN A 45 7.11 -5.06 -1.49
N LEU A 46 6.24 -4.40 -0.73
CA LEU A 46 4.84 -4.24 -1.06
C LEU A 46 4.27 -3.06 -0.26
N ILE A 47 3.36 -2.32 -0.88
CA ILE A 47 2.64 -1.23 -0.21
C ILE A 47 1.14 -1.49 -0.32
N PHE A 48 0.43 -1.44 0.81
CA PHE A 48 -1.03 -1.32 0.84
C PHE A 48 -1.36 0.16 1.04
N LEU A 49 -2.06 0.75 0.10
CA LEU A 49 -2.28 2.19 0.05
C LEU A 49 -3.77 2.54 -0.01
N ASP A 50 -4.22 3.39 0.92
CA ASP A 50 -5.51 4.05 0.78
C ASP A 50 -5.36 5.25 -0.15
N ILE A 51 -6.23 5.34 -1.15
CA ILE A 51 -6.22 6.45 -2.11
C ILE A 51 -6.69 7.76 -1.46
N LEU A 52 -7.61 7.66 -0.49
CA LEU A 52 -8.19 8.83 0.18
C LEU A 52 -7.46 9.12 1.50
N LEU A 53 -6.33 9.79 1.40
CA LEU A 53 -5.53 10.18 2.57
C LEU A 53 -5.75 11.64 2.91
N ASP A 54 -5.61 11.99 4.20
CA ASP A 54 -5.50 13.39 4.61
C ASP A 54 -4.16 13.96 4.13
N GLY A 55 -4.20 15.18 3.60
CA GLY A 55 -3.02 15.80 2.99
C GLY A 55 -2.81 15.33 1.56
N PRO A 56 -1.56 15.10 1.12
CA PRO A 56 -1.30 14.57 -0.21
C PRO A 56 -1.98 13.22 -0.39
N ASP A 57 -2.85 13.12 -1.40
CA ASP A 57 -3.64 11.91 -1.62
C ASP A 57 -2.82 10.75 -2.19
N GLY A 58 -3.47 9.59 -2.32
CA GLY A 58 -2.81 8.40 -2.83
C GLY A 58 -2.33 8.54 -4.26
N PHE A 59 -3.00 9.30 -5.10
CA PHE A 59 -2.55 9.54 -6.49
C PHE A 59 -1.26 10.34 -6.52
N THR A 60 -1.14 11.36 -5.68
CA THR A 60 0.10 12.14 -5.55
C THR A 60 1.26 11.25 -5.14
N PHE A 61 1.01 10.37 -4.17
CA PHE A 61 2.01 9.41 -3.71
C PHE A 61 2.42 8.44 -4.83
N LEU A 62 1.47 7.90 -5.57
CA LEU A 62 1.75 7.00 -6.70
C LEU A 62 2.61 7.68 -7.77
N ASN A 63 2.28 8.92 -8.13
CA ASN A 63 3.07 9.69 -9.08
C ASN A 63 4.49 9.92 -8.58
N GLU A 64 4.64 10.18 -7.30
CA GLU A 64 5.95 10.39 -6.70
C GLU A 64 6.80 9.11 -6.74
N LEU A 65 6.19 7.95 -6.44
CA LEU A 65 6.89 6.67 -6.55
C LEU A 65 7.39 6.43 -7.98
N LEU A 66 6.58 6.73 -8.99
CA LEU A 66 6.95 6.55 -10.39
C LEU A 66 8.06 7.48 -10.86
N SER A 67 8.31 8.58 -10.14
CA SER A 67 9.34 9.56 -10.49
C SER A 67 10.76 9.02 -10.29
N TYR A 68 10.94 7.94 -9.56
CA TYR A 68 12.25 7.37 -9.28
C TYR A 68 12.29 5.89 -9.72
N SER A 69 13.42 5.46 -10.25
CA SER A 69 13.55 4.10 -10.81
C SER A 69 13.45 3.01 -9.75
N ASP A 70 13.91 3.25 -8.53
CA ASP A 70 13.87 2.29 -7.44
C ASP A 70 12.47 2.15 -6.84
N THR A 71 11.78 3.27 -6.62
CA THR A 71 10.43 3.27 -6.05
C THR A 71 9.35 2.94 -7.07
N GLY A 72 9.60 3.21 -8.36
CA GLY A 72 8.66 2.89 -9.43
C GLY A 72 8.42 1.40 -9.62
N ARG A 73 9.25 0.55 -9.03
CA ARG A 73 9.12 -0.91 -9.11
C ARG A 73 8.37 -1.52 -7.94
N ILE A 74 8.05 -0.74 -6.91
CA ILE A 74 7.36 -1.25 -5.74
C ILE A 74 5.92 -1.65 -6.13
N PRO A 75 5.52 -2.91 -5.89
CA PRO A 75 4.12 -3.28 -6.12
C PRO A 75 3.22 -2.61 -5.10
N VAL A 76 2.13 -1.99 -5.57
CA VAL A 76 1.17 -1.30 -4.73
C VAL A 76 -0.19 -1.95 -4.87
N VAL A 77 -0.80 -2.30 -3.75
CA VAL A 77 -2.19 -2.73 -3.66
C VAL A 77 -2.99 -1.58 -3.07
N VAL A 78 -3.96 -1.08 -3.82
CA VAL A 78 -4.85 -0.02 -3.35
C VAL A 78 -5.95 -0.65 -2.50
N VAL A 79 -6.19 -0.09 -1.30
CA VAL A 79 -7.25 -0.52 -0.40
C VAL A 79 -8.18 0.67 -0.20
N THR A 80 -9.37 0.61 -0.76
CA THR A 80 -10.26 1.77 -0.79
C THR A 80 -11.72 1.35 -0.75
N SER A 81 -12.59 2.25 -0.24
CA SER A 81 -14.04 2.09 -0.35
C SER A 81 -14.59 2.69 -1.64
N LEU A 82 -13.76 3.34 -2.45
CA LEU A 82 -14.17 3.84 -3.76
C LEU A 82 -14.16 2.72 -4.78
N ASN A 83 -15.04 2.84 -5.78
CA ASN A 83 -15.14 1.86 -6.85
C ASN A 83 -14.21 2.26 -8.00
N PHE A 84 -13.08 1.58 -8.11
CA PHE A 84 -12.14 1.77 -9.22
C PHE A 84 -12.06 0.52 -10.08
N GLU A 85 -11.98 0.70 -11.38
CA GLU A 85 -11.62 -0.38 -12.27
C GLU A 85 -10.10 -0.55 -12.27
N GLY A 86 -9.61 -1.79 -12.24
CA GLY A 86 -8.19 -2.09 -12.14
C GLY A 86 -7.36 -1.47 -13.27
N LYS A 87 -7.95 -1.25 -14.43
CA LYS A 87 -7.29 -0.62 -15.58
C LYS A 87 -6.87 0.83 -15.32
N GLU A 88 -7.66 1.56 -14.54
CA GLU A 88 -7.39 2.97 -14.26
C GLU A 88 -6.13 3.17 -13.44
N LEU A 89 -5.79 2.20 -12.61
CA LEU A 89 -4.68 2.29 -11.68
C LEU A 89 -3.42 1.54 -12.13
N SER A 90 -3.53 0.65 -13.12
CA SER A 90 -2.40 -0.17 -13.56
C SER A 90 -1.22 0.64 -14.07
N GLU A 91 -1.48 1.82 -14.66
CA GLU A 91 -0.43 2.73 -15.14
C GLU A 91 0.40 3.33 -14.02
N TYR A 92 -0.11 3.29 -12.78
CA TYR A 92 0.58 3.84 -11.61
C TYR A 92 1.39 2.77 -10.83
N GLY A 93 1.57 1.58 -11.40
CA GLY A 93 2.27 0.49 -10.71
C GLY A 93 1.39 -0.26 -9.71
N VAL A 94 0.09 -0.05 -9.77
CA VAL A 94 -0.88 -0.75 -8.92
C VAL A 94 -1.09 -2.15 -9.45
N VAL A 95 -0.89 -3.16 -8.60
CA VAL A 95 -1.01 -4.58 -8.96
C VAL A 95 -2.34 -5.19 -8.52
N GLY A 96 -3.12 -4.47 -7.73
CA GLY A 96 -4.44 -4.92 -7.30
C GLY A 96 -5.18 -3.85 -6.54
N VAL A 97 -6.50 -4.02 -6.46
CA VAL A 97 -7.40 -3.13 -5.72
C VAL A 97 -8.27 -3.99 -4.81
N LEU A 98 -8.29 -3.66 -3.54
CA LEU A 98 -9.15 -4.31 -2.54
C LEU A 98 -10.20 -3.33 -2.05
N ASP A 99 -11.45 -3.80 -1.96
CA ASP A 99 -12.55 -3.01 -1.40
C ASP A 99 -12.52 -3.14 0.12
N LYS A 100 -12.44 -2.02 0.83
CA LYS A 100 -12.40 -1.98 2.31
C LYS A 100 -13.60 -2.69 2.95
N ASP A 101 -14.76 -2.63 2.29
CA ASP A 101 -16.00 -3.15 2.85
C ASP A 101 -16.16 -4.66 2.66
N THR A 102 -15.48 -5.24 1.67
CA THR A 102 -15.68 -6.65 1.29
C THR A 102 -14.40 -7.48 1.30
N MET A 103 -13.23 -6.87 1.43
CA MET A 103 -11.97 -7.61 1.38
C MET A 103 -11.85 -8.61 2.53
N LYS A 104 -11.18 -9.72 2.24
CA LYS A 104 -10.96 -10.79 3.20
C LYS A 104 -9.47 -10.87 3.56
N PRO A 105 -9.12 -11.33 4.78
CA PRO A 105 -7.72 -11.51 5.17
C PRO A 105 -6.93 -12.37 4.20
N GLU A 106 -7.56 -13.36 3.57
CA GLU A 106 -6.91 -14.25 2.60
C GLU A 106 -6.42 -13.51 1.37
N GLU A 107 -7.14 -12.46 0.95
CA GLU A 107 -6.74 -11.63 -0.19
C GLU A 107 -5.46 -10.87 0.15
N ILE A 108 -5.37 -10.32 1.35
CA ILE A 108 -4.18 -9.63 1.83
C ILE A 108 -2.99 -10.61 1.92
N SER A 109 -3.21 -11.76 2.54
CA SER A 109 -2.17 -12.80 2.66
C SER A 109 -1.66 -13.26 1.30
N SER A 110 -2.53 -13.36 0.32
CA SER A 110 -2.17 -13.76 -1.04
C SER A 110 -1.17 -12.78 -1.67
N TYR A 111 -1.41 -11.49 -1.55
CA TYR A 111 -0.47 -10.47 -2.03
C TYR A 111 0.85 -10.52 -1.27
N VAL A 112 0.80 -10.67 0.04
CA VAL A 112 2.00 -10.77 0.88
C VAL A 112 2.86 -11.94 0.43
N ASN A 113 2.27 -13.11 0.25
CA ASN A 113 3.00 -14.31 -0.18
C ASN A 113 3.63 -14.14 -1.55
N LYS A 114 2.92 -13.47 -2.45
CA LYS A 114 3.39 -13.25 -3.82
C LYS A 114 4.62 -12.34 -3.88
N TYR A 115 4.67 -11.29 -3.06
CA TYR A 115 5.67 -10.25 -3.16
C TYR A 115 6.76 -10.26 -2.09
N THR A 116 6.64 -11.10 -1.06
CA THR A 116 7.64 -11.20 0.01
C THR A 116 8.41 -12.51 0.03
N ASN A 117 8.07 -13.43 -0.82
CA ASN A 117 8.79 -14.72 -0.93
C ASN A 117 9.83 -14.67 -2.03
#